data_b1e840a177ecf205126452905f130a43
#
_entry.id   b1e840a177ecf205126452905f130a43
#
_cell.length_a   1.000
_cell.length_b   1.000
_cell.length_c   1.000
_cell.angle_alpha   90.00
_cell.angle_beta   90.00
_cell.angle_gamma   90.00
#
_symmetry.space_group_name_H-M   'P 1'
#
loop_
_entity.id
_entity.type
_entity.pdbx_description
1 polymer ?
#
loop_
_entity_poly.entity_id
_entity_poly.type
_entity_poly.pdbx_seq_one_letter_code
_entity_poly.pdbx_strand_id
1 'polypeptide(L)'
;MAATAATAAQVDTTTIPSQDLNGPVTNDLATITARYEAERAKRLRDQGAKQYIDPSQSAKFRKYLEDPWIDAGTPVHRPVPHNGHCKIAIIGAGFGGILFAVKLIQQGYRASDLLLIDPAGGFGGTWYWNRYPGLMCDVESYIYMPLLEEMGYMPRQKYASGEELRGYIERVAGKYGLGERAMFQSSAQSARWEEEKQIWRLAITEKPKGGTPSQIEVDCDFVLLASGLLNNVKLPRGIETFEGHMFHTARWDYEYTGGSQEDPQMTRLADKRVAILGTGATAIQVVPQLAKFAK
;
A
#
# COMPACT_ATOMS: atom_id res chain seq x y z
N MET A 1 37.44 -34.80 -10.33
CA MET A 1 37.02 -34.19 -9.07
C MET A 1 35.51 -34.15 -9.06
N ALA A 2 34.90 -34.84 -8.10
CA ALA A 2 33.49 -35.21 -8.10
C ALA A 2 32.59 -34.01 -7.77
N ALA A 3 31.58 -33.78 -8.61
CA ALA A 3 30.51 -32.86 -8.35
C ALA A 3 29.48 -33.54 -7.42
N THR A 4 29.30 -32.98 -6.24
CA THR A 4 28.32 -33.43 -5.25
C THR A 4 26.93 -32.93 -5.70
N ALA A 5 26.07 -33.86 -6.13
CA ALA A 5 24.69 -33.59 -6.42
C ALA A 5 23.92 -33.30 -5.12
N ALA A 6 23.31 -32.12 -5.01
CA ALA A 6 22.40 -31.79 -3.93
C ALA A 6 21.08 -32.56 -4.16
N THR A 7 20.78 -33.46 -3.24
CA THR A 7 19.56 -34.27 -3.20
C THR A 7 18.36 -33.35 -2.94
N ALA A 8 17.45 -33.29 -3.89
CA ALA A 8 16.15 -32.64 -3.71
C ALA A 8 15.36 -33.41 -2.64
N ALA A 9 14.95 -32.74 -1.57
CA ALA A 9 14.07 -33.30 -0.58
C ALA A 9 12.73 -33.66 -1.25
N GLN A 10 12.42 -34.97 -1.31
CA GLN A 10 11.11 -35.45 -1.66
C GLN A 10 10.09 -34.95 -0.63
N VAL A 11 9.14 -34.15 -1.09
CA VAL A 11 7.95 -33.81 -0.31
C VAL A 11 7.11 -35.06 -0.26
N ASP A 12 7.01 -35.69 0.91
CA ASP A 12 6.17 -36.84 1.19
C ASP A 12 4.70 -36.40 1.06
N THR A 13 4.06 -36.78 -0.05
CA THR A 13 2.62 -36.59 -0.26
C THR A 13 1.87 -37.72 0.46
N THR A 14 2.03 -37.83 1.77
CA THR A 14 1.14 -38.66 2.55
C THR A 14 -0.27 -38.10 2.46
N THR A 15 -1.13 -38.90 1.86
CA THR A 15 -2.57 -38.78 1.72
C THR A 15 -3.20 -38.05 2.92
N ILE A 16 -3.72 -36.84 2.67
CA ILE A 16 -4.65 -36.19 3.61
C ILE A 16 -5.88 -37.11 3.64
N PRO A 17 -6.25 -37.69 4.80
CA PRO A 17 -7.49 -38.42 4.89
C PRO A 17 -8.62 -37.50 4.45
N SER A 18 -9.42 -37.94 3.48
CA SER A 18 -10.67 -37.29 3.10
C SER A 18 -11.57 -37.29 4.34
N GLN A 19 -11.53 -36.24 5.13
CA GLN A 19 -12.51 -36.04 6.17
C GLN A 19 -13.84 -35.76 5.50
N ASP A 20 -14.81 -36.61 5.86
CA ASP A 20 -16.19 -36.52 5.44
C ASP A 20 -16.75 -35.14 5.76
N LEU A 21 -16.84 -34.28 4.74
CA LEU A 21 -17.34 -32.90 4.88
C LEU A 21 -18.86 -32.87 5.18
N ASN A 22 -19.52 -34.04 5.25
CA ASN A 22 -20.95 -34.21 5.48
C ASN A 22 -21.31 -34.66 6.91
N GLY A 23 -20.36 -34.72 7.83
CA GLY A 23 -20.66 -34.96 9.24
C GLY A 23 -21.46 -33.80 9.86
N PRO A 24 -22.28 -34.05 10.90
CA PRO A 24 -23.04 -32.99 11.53
C PRO A 24 -22.10 -31.87 12.02
N VAL A 25 -22.34 -30.65 11.56
CA VAL A 25 -21.60 -29.48 12.03
C VAL A 25 -21.95 -29.28 13.49
N THR A 26 -21.10 -29.77 14.39
CA THR A 26 -21.24 -29.47 15.81
C THR A 26 -20.85 -28.02 16.00
N ASN A 27 -21.83 -27.16 16.32
CA ASN A 27 -21.60 -25.76 16.69
C ASN A 27 -21.04 -25.62 18.13
N ASP A 28 -20.35 -26.65 18.61
CA ASP A 28 -19.67 -26.57 19.89
C ASP A 28 -18.45 -25.67 19.79
N LEU A 29 -18.50 -24.56 20.54
CA LEU A 29 -17.45 -23.54 20.54
C LEU A 29 -16.06 -24.10 20.88
N ALA A 30 -16.01 -25.11 21.78
CA ALA A 30 -14.74 -25.74 22.16
C ALA A 30 -14.12 -26.50 20.97
N THR A 31 -14.91 -27.25 20.21
CA THR A 31 -14.49 -27.96 19.01
C THR A 31 -14.03 -27.00 17.92
N ILE A 32 -14.77 -25.90 17.69
CA ILE A 32 -14.42 -24.87 16.72
C ILE A 32 -13.09 -24.19 17.11
N THR A 33 -12.95 -23.83 18.38
CA THR A 33 -11.74 -23.20 18.92
C THR A 33 -10.53 -24.12 18.80
N ALA A 34 -10.66 -25.39 19.16
CA ALA A 34 -9.59 -26.38 19.04
C ALA A 34 -9.14 -26.54 17.57
N ARG A 35 -10.10 -26.62 16.64
CA ARG A 35 -9.80 -26.65 15.21
C ARG A 35 -9.10 -25.38 14.73
N TYR A 36 -9.58 -24.22 15.16
CA TYR A 36 -8.96 -22.93 14.82
C TYR A 36 -7.50 -22.89 15.30
N GLU A 37 -7.23 -23.26 16.55
CA GLU A 37 -5.87 -23.25 17.09
C GLU A 37 -4.96 -24.26 16.39
N ALA A 38 -5.46 -25.44 16.06
CA ALA A 38 -4.71 -26.43 15.28
C ALA A 38 -4.35 -25.90 13.88
N GLU A 39 -5.28 -25.27 13.18
CA GLU A 39 -5.03 -24.67 11.87
C GLU A 39 -4.14 -23.42 11.96
N ARG A 40 -4.27 -22.64 13.02
CA ARG A 40 -3.40 -21.50 13.30
C ARG A 40 -1.95 -21.94 13.52
N ALA A 41 -1.74 -22.99 14.32
CA ALA A 41 -0.40 -23.51 14.61
C ALA A 41 0.35 -23.95 13.34
N LYS A 42 -0.34 -24.51 12.34
CA LYS A 42 0.25 -24.87 11.04
C LYS A 42 0.80 -23.66 10.26
N ARG A 43 0.27 -22.48 10.49
CA ARG A 43 0.63 -21.24 9.78
C ARG A 43 1.63 -20.37 10.54
N LEU A 44 1.74 -20.56 11.86
CA LEU A 44 2.72 -19.84 12.66
C LEU A 44 4.12 -20.37 12.35
N ARG A 45 5.03 -19.42 12.14
CA ARG A 45 6.46 -19.71 11.96
C ARG A 45 7.23 -19.07 13.11
N ASP A 46 8.18 -19.79 13.68
CA ASP A 46 9.04 -19.31 14.78
C ASP A 46 9.79 -18.03 14.38
N GLN A 47 10.10 -17.90 13.10
CA GLN A 47 10.79 -16.72 12.56
C GLN A 47 9.91 -15.46 12.49
N GLY A 48 8.58 -15.59 12.57
CA GLY A 48 7.66 -14.44 12.49
C GLY A 48 7.99 -13.52 11.32
N ALA A 49 8.14 -12.22 11.59
CA ALA A 49 8.49 -11.20 10.59
C ALA A 49 9.89 -11.38 9.97
N LYS A 50 10.81 -12.13 10.62
CA LYS A 50 12.16 -12.39 10.10
C LYS A 50 12.18 -13.26 8.84
N GLN A 51 11.04 -13.89 8.47
CA GLN A 51 10.90 -14.59 7.19
C GLN A 51 10.90 -13.64 5.98
N TYR A 52 10.73 -12.35 6.19
CA TYR A 52 10.74 -11.34 5.14
C TYR A 52 12.06 -10.57 5.14
N ILE A 53 12.41 -10.08 3.94
CA ILE A 53 13.50 -9.13 3.73
C ILE A 53 12.91 -7.74 3.83
N ASP A 54 13.57 -6.89 4.63
CA ASP A 54 13.33 -5.46 4.61
C ASP A 54 14.10 -4.85 3.41
N PRO A 55 13.43 -4.26 2.41
CA PRO A 55 14.08 -3.67 1.26
C PRO A 55 15.12 -2.60 1.62
N SER A 56 14.99 -1.92 2.77
CA SER A 56 15.95 -0.91 3.23
C SER A 56 17.35 -1.50 3.51
N GLN A 57 17.40 -2.78 3.87
CA GLN A 57 18.63 -3.51 4.21
C GLN A 57 19.28 -4.17 3.00
N SER A 58 18.76 -3.99 1.79
CA SER A 58 19.26 -4.64 0.59
C SER A 58 19.46 -3.64 -0.56
N ALA A 59 20.67 -3.55 -1.10
CA ALA A 59 20.97 -2.71 -2.26
C ALA A 59 20.12 -3.13 -3.49
N LYS A 60 19.88 -4.46 -3.67
CA LYS A 60 19.09 -5.02 -4.78
C LYS A 60 17.62 -4.57 -4.72
N PHE A 61 17.06 -4.41 -3.52
CA PHE A 61 15.62 -4.18 -3.32
C PHE A 61 15.26 -2.77 -2.87
N ARG A 62 16.25 -1.91 -2.61
CA ARG A 62 16.02 -0.52 -2.18
C ARG A 62 15.14 0.27 -3.16
N LYS A 63 15.20 -0.07 -4.45
CA LYS A 63 14.33 0.52 -5.49
C LYS A 63 12.83 0.41 -5.19
N TYR A 64 12.38 -0.59 -4.40
CA TYR A 64 10.99 -0.75 -4.02
C TYR A 64 10.51 0.21 -2.92
N LEU A 65 11.43 0.96 -2.31
CA LEU A 65 11.11 2.04 -1.37
C LEU A 65 10.89 3.38 -2.08
N GLU A 66 11.25 3.47 -3.35
CA GLU A 66 11.07 4.66 -4.16
C GLU A 66 9.65 4.71 -4.73
N ASP A 67 9.19 5.92 -4.99
CA ASP A 67 7.93 6.15 -5.68
C ASP A 67 8.16 6.09 -7.21
N PRO A 68 7.62 5.08 -7.92
CA PRO A 68 7.80 4.99 -9.36
C PRO A 68 6.91 5.97 -10.15
N TRP A 69 5.92 6.58 -9.51
CA TRP A 69 4.83 7.31 -10.14
C TRP A 69 5.02 8.81 -10.24
N ILE A 70 6.14 9.32 -9.74
CA ILE A 70 6.48 10.73 -9.87
C ILE A 70 7.82 10.89 -10.61
N ASP A 71 8.03 12.04 -11.19
CA ASP A 71 9.25 12.37 -11.91
C ASP A 71 10.38 12.77 -10.95
N ALA A 72 11.63 12.43 -11.34
CA ALA A 72 12.79 12.92 -10.62
C ALA A 72 12.86 14.45 -10.68
N GLY A 73 13.22 15.07 -9.57
CA GLY A 73 13.29 16.53 -9.45
C GLY A 73 11.95 17.21 -9.13
N THR A 74 10.86 16.44 -8.98
CA THR A 74 9.59 17.01 -8.47
C THR A 74 9.81 17.64 -7.10
N PRO A 75 9.56 18.95 -6.92
CA PRO A 75 9.82 19.62 -5.66
C PRO A 75 8.86 19.18 -4.57
N VAL A 76 9.32 19.16 -3.32
CA VAL A 76 8.45 18.97 -2.17
C VAL A 76 7.74 20.30 -1.88
N HIS A 77 6.41 20.27 -1.88
CA HIS A 77 5.60 21.40 -1.41
C HIS A 77 5.56 21.43 0.12
N ARG A 78 5.79 22.59 0.71
CA ARG A 78 5.80 22.79 2.17
C ARG A 78 4.70 23.77 2.58
N PRO A 79 3.50 23.31 2.88
CA PRO A 79 2.40 24.17 3.34
C PRO A 79 2.68 24.86 4.68
N VAL A 80 3.53 24.22 5.50
CA VAL A 80 4.00 24.75 6.79
C VAL A 80 5.53 24.75 6.74
N PRO A 81 6.19 25.88 7.00
CA PRO A 81 7.65 25.96 6.97
C PRO A 81 8.29 25.21 8.14
N HIS A 82 9.61 24.99 8.07
CA HIS A 82 10.37 24.46 9.19
C HIS A 82 10.18 25.33 10.44
N ASN A 83 9.93 24.70 11.58
CA ASN A 83 9.53 25.33 12.86
C ASN A 83 8.21 26.12 12.79
N GLY A 84 7.40 25.92 11.75
CA GLY A 84 6.06 26.46 11.67
C GLY A 84 5.05 25.65 12.47
N HIS A 85 3.79 26.12 12.49
CA HIS A 85 2.70 25.52 13.24
C HIS A 85 1.46 25.31 12.35
N CYS A 86 0.75 24.23 12.58
CA CYS A 86 -0.62 23.99 12.10
C CYS A 86 -1.49 23.51 13.27
N LYS A 87 -2.82 23.61 13.15
CA LYS A 87 -3.69 23.07 14.21
C LYS A 87 -3.68 21.58 14.22
N ILE A 88 -3.84 20.93 13.05
CA ILE A 88 -4.00 19.49 12.96
C ILE A 88 -3.08 18.94 11.89
N ALA A 89 -2.17 18.05 12.27
CA ALA A 89 -1.37 17.28 11.37
C ALA A 89 -2.01 15.90 11.14
N ILE A 90 -2.18 15.49 9.88
CA ILE A 90 -2.75 14.22 9.48
C ILE A 90 -1.67 13.39 8.80
N ILE A 91 -1.29 12.26 9.39
CA ILE A 91 -0.26 11.37 8.85
C ILE A 91 -0.92 10.37 7.91
N GLY A 92 -0.76 10.62 6.61
CA GLY A 92 -1.34 9.85 5.51
C GLY A 92 -2.35 10.66 4.70
N ALA A 93 -2.22 10.63 3.37
CA ALA A 93 -3.08 11.29 2.40
C ALA A 93 -3.88 10.29 1.54
N GLY A 94 -4.17 9.11 2.10
CA GLY A 94 -5.11 8.15 1.57
C GLY A 94 -6.57 8.52 1.90
N PHE A 95 -7.50 7.60 1.63
CA PHE A 95 -8.93 7.79 1.92
C PHE A 95 -9.19 8.21 3.38
N GLY A 96 -8.53 7.56 4.36
CA GLY A 96 -8.71 7.89 5.76
C GLY A 96 -8.30 9.31 6.11
N GLY A 97 -7.09 9.74 5.64
CA GLY A 97 -6.60 11.09 5.91
C GLY A 97 -7.45 12.18 5.28
N ILE A 98 -7.88 11.97 4.03
CA ILE A 98 -8.76 12.91 3.34
C ILE A 98 -10.13 12.97 4.02
N LEU A 99 -10.69 11.84 4.47
CA LEU A 99 -11.96 11.83 5.21
C LEU A 99 -11.86 12.60 6.52
N PHE A 100 -10.78 12.42 7.29
CA PHE A 100 -10.55 13.24 8.49
C PHE A 100 -10.54 14.74 8.14
N ALA A 101 -9.75 15.11 7.11
CA ALA A 101 -9.66 16.50 6.69
C ALA A 101 -11.03 17.09 6.28
N VAL A 102 -11.80 16.36 5.46
CA VAL A 102 -13.13 16.79 5.01
C VAL A 102 -14.09 16.93 6.19
N LYS A 103 -14.12 15.95 7.11
CA LYS A 103 -15.01 16.03 8.28
C LYS A 103 -14.64 17.17 9.22
N LEU A 104 -13.36 17.47 9.39
CA LEU A 104 -12.90 18.65 10.14
C LEU A 104 -13.37 19.95 9.48
N ILE A 105 -13.23 20.06 8.16
CA ILE A 105 -13.69 21.23 7.41
C ILE A 105 -15.22 21.40 7.54
N GLN A 106 -15.98 20.32 7.45
CA GLN A 106 -17.44 20.32 7.65
C GLN A 106 -17.83 20.75 9.09
N GLN A 107 -16.94 20.58 10.07
CA GLN A 107 -17.11 21.02 11.45
C GLN A 107 -16.57 22.44 11.73
N GLY A 108 -16.18 23.17 10.67
CA GLY A 108 -15.80 24.59 10.78
C GLY A 108 -14.30 24.86 10.83
N TYR A 109 -13.44 23.86 10.73
CA TYR A 109 -12.01 24.10 10.51
C TYR A 109 -11.78 24.61 9.08
N ARG A 110 -10.75 25.43 8.89
CA ARG A 110 -10.30 25.85 7.55
C ARG A 110 -9.30 24.85 7.01
N ALA A 111 -9.22 24.67 5.70
CA ALA A 111 -8.17 23.85 5.10
C ALA A 111 -6.77 24.32 5.54
N SER A 112 -6.56 25.66 5.72
CA SER A 112 -5.31 26.25 6.23
C SER A 112 -4.93 25.81 7.66
N ASP A 113 -5.86 25.30 8.44
CA ASP A 113 -5.60 24.77 9.79
C ASP A 113 -4.97 23.37 9.76
N LEU A 114 -4.98 22.70 8.58
CA LEU A 114 -4.57 21.31 8.39
C LEU A 114 -3.22 21.20 7.69
N LEU A 115 -2.51 20.09 7.96
CA LEU A 115 -1.33 19.64 7.23
C LEU A 115 -1.46 18.12 7.01
N LEU A 116 -1.48 17.67 5.76
CA LEU A 116 -1.41 16.25 5.42
C LEU A 116 0.03 15.89 5.06
N ILE A 117 0.54 14.77 5.58
CA ILE A 117 1.92 14.32 5.34
C ILE A 117 1.88 12.91 4.80
N ASP A 118 2.45 12.68 3.59
CA ASP A 118 2.47 11.36 2.97
C ASP A 118 3.79 11.10 2.21
N PRO A 119 4.37 9.90 2.30
CA PRO A 119 5.56 9.52 1.53
C PRO A 119 5.30 9.37 0.03
N ALA A 120 4.05 9.23 -0.40
CA ALA A 120 3.66 9.20 -1.80
C ALA A 120 3.82 10.58 -2.47
N GLY A 121 3.87 10.60 -3.79
CA GLY A 121 3.88 11.83 -4.58
C GLY A 121 2.49 12.42 -4.83
N GLY A 122 1.42 11.83 -4.27
CA GLY A 122 0.04 12.28 -4.48
C GLY A 122 -0.97 11.62 -3.56
N PHE A 123 -2.22 12.03 -3.70
CA PHE A 123 -3.33 11.47 -2.95
C PHE A 123 -3.70 10.05 -3.38
N GLY A 124 -4.29 9.27 -2.47
CA GLY A 124 -4.89 7.98 -2.77
C GLY A 124 -4.43 6.83 -1.89
N GLY A 125 -3.28 6.93 -1.22
CA GLY A 125 -2.76 5.87 -0.35
C GLY A 125 -2.62 4.54 -1.11
N THR A 126 -3.38 3.51 -0.74
CA THR A 126 -3.37 2.20 -1.43
C THR A 126 -3.60 2.32 -2.93
N TRP A 127 -4.47 3.21 -3.38
CA TRP A 127 -4.82 3.41 -4.79
C TRP A 127 -3.81 4.29 -5.55
N TYR A 128 -2.99 5.02 -4.84
CA TYR A 128 -1.83 5.69 -5.39
C TYR A 128 -0.69 4.72 -5.69
N TRP A 129 -0.35 3.87 -4.69
CA TRP A 129 0.79 2.97 -4.77
C TRP A 129 0.55 1.78 -5.69
N ASN A 130 -0.66 1.23 -5.70
CA ASN A 130 -0.99 0.06 -6.49
C ASN A 130 -1.59 0.47 -7.83
N ARG A 131 -0.88 0.13 -8.91
CA ARG A 131 -1.31 0.39 -10.29
C ARG A 131 -1.15 -0.84 -11.16
N TYR A 132 -1.23 -2.03 -10.59
CA TYR A 132 -1.11 -3.27 -11.35
C TYR A 132 -2.34 -3.52 -12.24
N PRO A 133 -2.17 -4.29 -13.34
CA PRO A 133 -3.27 -4.61 -14.26
C PRO A 133 -4.44 -5.31 -13.57
N GLY A 134 -5.65 -4.86 -13.84
CA GLY A 134 -6.86 -5.43 -13.26
C GLY A 134 -7.15 -5.01 -11.81
N LEU A 135 -6.43 -4.02 -11.28
CA LEU A 135 -6.70 -3.49 -9.95
C LEU A 135 -8.11 -2.91 -9.85
N MET A 136 -8.86 -3.43 -8.90
CA MET A 136 -10.19 -2.92 -8.56
C MET A 136 -10.49 -3.13 -7.07
N CYS A 137 -11.47 -2.42 -6.55
CA CYS A 137 -12.02 -2.70 -5.23
C CYS A 137 -12.82 -4.01 -5.27
N ASP A 138 -12.73 -4.82 -4.23
CA ASP A 138 -13.54 -6.03 -4.02
C ASP A 138 -14.76 -5.77 -3.11
N VAL A 139 -14.94 -4.52 -2.71
CA VAL A 139 -16.14 -3.99 -2.04
C VAL A 139 -16.94 -3.16 -3.03
N GLU A 140 -18.25 -3.20 -2.94
CA GLU A 140 -19.15 -2.45 -3.81
C GLU A 140 -18.88 -0.95 -3.71
N SER A 141 -18.78 -0.28 -4.86
CA SER A 141 -18.29 1.09 -4.99
C SER A 141 -19.07 2.09 -4.14
N TYR A 142 -20.38 1.96 -4.09
CA TYR A 142 -21.27 2.86 -3.34
C TYR A 142 -21.15 2.72 -1.81
N ILE A 143 -20.57 1.61 -1.32
CA ILE A 143 -20.21 1.44 0.10
C ILE A 143 -18.79 1.90 0.35
N TYR A 144 -17.86 1.58 -0.57
CA TYR A 144 -16.44 1.84 -0.39
C TYR A 144 -16.07 3.31 -0.57
N MET A 145 -16.70 3.99 -1.56
CA MET A 145 -16.39 5.38 -1.92
C MET A 145 -17.19 6.33 -1.03
N PRO A 146 -16.53 7.11 -0.16
CA PRO A 146 -17.21 8.03 0.74
C PRO A 146 -17.58 9.33 0.03
N LEU A 147 -18.54 10.10 0.61
CA LEU A 147 -18.90 11.46 0.16
C LEU A 147 -19.50 11.51 -1.25
N LEU A 148 -20.15 10.42 -1.72
CA LEU A 148 -20.71 10.37 -3.04
C LEU A 148 -21.78 11.45 -3.27
N GLU A 149 -22.65 11.69 -2.28
CA GLU A 149 -23.67 12.74 -2.33
C GLU A 149 -23.05 14.13 -2.36
N GLU A 150 -22.09 14.39 -1.48
CA GLU A 150 -21.41 15.68 -1.40
C GLU A 150 -20.61 15.99 -2.67
N MET A 151 -20.13 14.94 -3.34
CA MET A 151 -19.41 15.07 -4.62
C MET A 151 -20.33 15.08 -5.84
N GLY A 152 -21.60 14.70 -5.68
CA GLY A 152 -22.50 14.49 -6.81
C GLY A 152 -21.97 13.42 -7.78
N TYR A 153 -21.34 12.38 -7.26
CA TYR A 153 -20.64 11.37 -8.05
C TYR A 153 -21.33 10.02 -7.99
N MET A 154 -21.50 9.41 -9.16
CA MET A 154 -21.99 8.03 -9.29
C MET A 154 -20.83 7.15 -9.80
N PRO A 155 -20.45 6.10 -9.07
CA PRO A 155 -19.46 5.14 -9.55
C PRO A 155 -19.86 4.49 -10.86
N ARG A 156 -18.89 4.26 -11.74
CA ARG A 156 -19.12 3.71 -13.08
C ARG A 156 -19.49 2.23 -13.07
N GLN A 157 -19.02 1.50 -12.08
CA GLN A 157 -19.19 0.05 -11.97
C GLN A 157 -19.48 -0.36 -10.52
N LYS A 158 -20.08 -1.54 -10.35
CA LYS A 158 -20.30 -2.13 -9.02
C LYS A 158 -19.02 -2.24 -8.20
N TYR A 159 -17.91 -2.58 -8.85
CA TYR A 159 -16.58 -2.62 -8.27
C TYR A 159 -15.69 -1.65 -9.04
N ALA A 160 -15.36 -0.52 -8.44
CA ALA A 160 -14.60 0.53 -9.09
C ALA A 160 -13.14 0.12 -9.34
N SER A 161 -12.60 0.51 -10.49
CA SER A 161 -11.18 0.32 -10.79
C SER A 161 -10.28 1.16 -9.88
N GLY A 162 -9.03 0.74 -9.72
CA GLY A 162 -8.06 1.49 -8.94
C GLY A 162 -7.81 2.90 -9.48
N GLU A 163 -7.88 3.07 -10.80
CA GLU A 163 -7.81 4.38 -11.46
C GLU A 163 -9.00 5.26 -11.08
N GLU A 164 -10.23 4.72 -11.14
CA GLU A 164 -11.43 5.45 -10.77
C GLU A 164 -11.39 5.89 -9.30
N LEU A 165 -10.96 5.00 -8.41
CA LEU A 165 -10.81 5.29 -6.97
C LEU A 165 -9.77 6.38 -6.72
N ARG A 166 -8.62 6.33 -7.39
CA ARG A 166 -7.58 7.35 -7.28
C ARG A 166 -8.10 8.70 -7.79
N GLY A 167 -8.62 8.73 -9.01
CA GLY A 167 -9.16 9.97 -9.58
C GLY A 167 -10.34 10.54 -8.79
N TYR A 168 -11.14 9.69 -8.15
CA TYR A 168 -12.21 10.14 -7.28
C TYR A 168 -11.67 10.84 -6.02
N ILE A 169 -10.73 10.24 -5.31
CA ILE A 169 -10.20 10.82 -4.08
C ILE A 169 -9.37 12.09 -4.36
N GLU A 170 -8.71 12.18 -5.51
CA GLU A 170 -8.04 13.40 -5.99
C GLU A 170 -9.07 14.54 -6.21
N ARG A 171 -10.26 14.23 -6.79
CA ARG A 171 -11.34 15.22 -6.92
C ARG A 171 -11.90 15.66 -5.58
N VAL A 172 -12.05 14.74 -4.61
CA VAL A 172 -12.44 15.10 -3.23
C VAL A 172 -11.42 16.07 -2.64
N ALA A 173 -10.13 15.73 -2.71
CA ALA A 173 -9.07 16.58 -2.21
C ALA A 173 -9.07 17.98 -2.87
N GLY A 174 -9.29 18.04 -4.19
CA GLY A 174 -9.40 19.29 -4.95
C GLY A 174 -10.59 20.14 -4.50
N LYS A 175 -11.78 19.54 -4.34
CA LYS A 175 -12.99 20.26 -3.90
C LYS A 175 -12.82 20.91 -2.53
N TYR A 176 -12.09 20.28 -1.63
CA TYR A 176 -11.87 20.80 -0.26
C TYR A 176 -10.54 21.56 -0.08
N GLY A 177 -9.83 21.87 -1.18
CA GLY A 177 -8.60 22.66 -1.15
C GLY A 177 -7.43 21.99 -0.43
N LEU A 178 -7.40 20.66 -0.38
CA LEU A 178 -6.39 19.90 0.35
C LEU A 178 -5.06 19.80 -0.40
N GLY A 179 -5.02 20.07 -1.71
CA GLY A 179 -3.80 20.06 -2.50
C GLY A 179 -2.73 21.01 -1.95
N GLU A 180 -3.14 22.22 -1.60
CA GLU A 180 -2.28 23.25 -1.01
C GLU A 180 -1.88 22.94 0.45
N ARG A 181 -2.42 21.88 1.03
CA ARG A 181 -2.20 21.50 2.42
C ARG A 181 -1.51 20.15 2.57
N ALA A 182 -1.15 19.53 1.45
CA ALA A 182 -0.47 18.24 1.42
C ALA A 182 1.04 18.41 1.21
N MET A 183 1.80 17.75 2.07
CA MET A 183 3.25 17.62 2.00
C MET A 183 3.58 16.20 1.57
N PHE A 184 3.71 16.02 0.26
CA PHE A 184 4.06 14.74 -0.37
C PHE A 184 5.56 14.47 -0.32
N GLN A 185 5.97 13.24 -0.69
CA GLN A 185 7.36 12.78 -0.61
C GLN A 185 7.95 12.98 0.79
N SER A 186 7.12 12.92 1.81
CA SER A 186 7.46 13.30 3.18
C SER A 186 6.93 12.29 4.18
N SER A 187 7.73 11.95 5.17
CA SER A 187 7.39 10.96 6.18
C SER A 187 7.59 11.53 7.58
N ALA A 188 6.55 11.50 8.40
CA ALA A 188 6.67 11.78 9.82
C ALA A 188 7.44 10.63 10.48
N GLN A 189 8.56 10.96 11.10
CA GLN A 189 9.45 9.99 11.76
C GLN A 189 9.12 9.83 13.24
N SER A 190 8.71 10.92 13.87
CA SER A 190 8.28 10.94 15.27
C SER A 190 7.28 12.06 15.53
N ALA A 191 6.47 11.85 16.54
CA ALA A 191 5.62 12.87 17.15
C ALA A 191 5.91 12.86 18.66
N ARG A 192 6.35 13.99 19.18
CA ARG A 192 6.70 14.16 20.61
C ARG A 192 5.80 15.22 21.23
N TRP A 193 5.17 14.89 22.34
CA TRP A 193 4.40 15.84 23.11
C TRP A 193 5.33 16.74 23.93
N GLU A 194 5.12 18.05 23.84
CA GLU A 194 5.83 19.08 24.58
C GLU A 194 4.89 19.61 25.70
N GLU A 195 5.04 19.09 26.89
CA GLU A 195 4.10 19.37 28.01
C GLU A 195 4.00 20.85 28.35
N GLU A 196 5.14 21.57 28.37
CA GLU A 196 5.16 23.00 28.72
C GLU A 196 4.42 23.87 27.70
N LYS A 197 4.39 23.47 26.42
CA LYS A 197 3.76 24.21 25.34
C LYS A 197 2.39 23.70 24.96
N GLN A 198 2.02 22.51 25.46
CA GLN A 198 0.78 21.81 25.11
C GLN A 198 0.61 21.60 23.60
N ILE A 199 1.71 21.17 22.94
CA ILE A 199 1.76 20.93 21.48
C ILE A 199 2.48 19.62 21.17
N TRP A 200 2.20 19.08 19.98
CA TRP A 200 2.99 18.03 19.36
C TRP A 200 4.09 18.64 18.50
N ARG A 201 5.31 18.13 18.63
CA ARG A 201 6.41 18.39 17.70
C ARG A 201 6.64 17.19 16.81
N LEU A 202 6.52 17.40 15.51
CA LEU A 202 6.73 16.38 14.48
C LEU A 202 8.13 16.55 13.88
N ALA A 203 8.91 15.45 13.82
CA ALA A 203 10.09 15.39 12.97
C ALA A 203 9.69 14.72 11.63
N ILE A 204 9.91 15.44 10.53
CA ILE A 204 9.51 15.02 9.19
C ILE A 204 10.75 14.92 8.31
N THR A 205 10.89 13.78 7.61
CA THR A 205 11.91 13.60 6.58
C THR A 205 11.27 13.77 5.20
N GLU A 206 11.74 14.72 4.45
CA GLU A 206 11.44 14.90 3.02
C GLU A 206 12.40 14.05 2.19
N LYS A 207 11.88 13.36 1.18
CA LYS A 207 12.67 12.52 0.25
C LYS A 207 12.26 12.81 -1.17
N PRO A 208 12.65 13.97 -1.74
CA PRO A 208 12.36 14.27 -3.14
C PRO A 208 13.01 13.23 -4.04
N LYS A 209 12.27 12.71 -5.02
CA LYS A 209 12.79 11.70 -5.94
C LYS A 209 13.98 12.26 -6.73
N GLY A 210 15.11 11.56 -6.67
CA GLY A 210 16.37 12.01 -7.29
C GLY A 210 17.07 13.16 -6.57
N GLY A 211 16.52 13.64 -5.45
CA GLY A 211 17.09 14.72 -4.64
C GLY A 211 17.74 14.25 -3.33
N THR A 212 18.25 15.19 -2.58
CA THR A 212 18.84 14.92 -1.26
C THR A 212 17.75 14.97 -0.20
N PRO A 213 17.63 13.95 0.65
CA PRO A 213 16.73 13.99 1.78
C PRO A 213 17.04 15.16 2.73
N SER A 214 16.01 15.79 3.26
CA SER A 214 16.11 16.85 4.27
C SER A 214 15.18 16.58 5.45
N GLN A 215 15.44 17.22 6.57
CA GLN A 215 14.63 17.11 7.77
C GLN A 215 14.06 18.46 8.15
N ILE A 216 12.79 18.47 8.53
CA ILE A 216 12.14 19.63 9.11
C ILE A 216 11.38 19.25 10.37
N GLU A 217 11.09 20.22 11.19
CA GLU A 217 10.21 20.11 12.34
C GLU A 217 8.97 20.99 12.13
N VAL A 218 7.81 20.48 12.57
CA VAL A 218 6.54 21.21 12.54
C VAL A 218 5.82 20.98 13.85
N ASP A 219 5.31 22.05 14.45
CA ASP A 219 4.48 21.99 15.64
C ASP A 219 3.00 21.91 15.27
N CYS A 220 2.19 21.20 16.08
CA CYS A 220 0.74 21.15 15.91
C CYS A 220 0.01 20.88 17.22
N ASP A 221 -1.29 21.26 17.28
CA ASP A 221 -2.11 21.03 18.47
C ASP A 221 -2.58 19.57 18.55
N PHE A 222 -2.88 18.95 17.38
CA PHE A 222 -3.36 17.56 17.29
C PHE A 222 -2.66 16.79 16.17
N VAL A 223 -2.49 15.49 16.39
CA VAL A 223 -1.98 14.53 15.40
C VAL A 223 -3.03 13.45 15.15
N LEU A 224 -3.39 13.25 13.88
CA LEU A 224 -4.26 12.16 13.44
C LEU A 224 -3.45 11.15 12.64
N LEU A 225 -3.55 9.86 12.98
CA LEU A 225 -2.87 8.79 12.30
C LEU A 225 -3.79 8.13 11.28
N ALA A 226 -3.47 8.27 10.00
CA ALA A 226 -4.18 7.69 8.87
C ALA A 226 -3.22 6.97 7.90
N SER A 227 -2.10 6.44 8.40
CA SER A 227 -0.97 5.92 7.63
C SER A 227 -1.23 4.61 6.88
N GLY A 228 -2.37 3.96 7.08
CA GLY A 228 -2.69 2.67 6.45
C GLY A 228 -1.78 1.53 6.92
N LEU A 229 -1.92 0.35 6.29
CA LEU A 229 -1.21 -0.87 6.72
C LEU A 229 -0.40 -1.53 5.59
N LEU A 230 -0.63 -1.19 4.31
CA LEU A 230 -0.20 -2.00 3.16
C LEU A 230 0.90 -1.37 2.30
N ASN A 231 1.42 -0.21 2.65
CA ASN A 231 2.34 0.55 1.77
C ASN A 231 3.78 0.02 1.77
N ASN A 232 4.16 -0.75 2.78
CA ASN A 232 5.53 -1.26 2.92
C ASN A 232 5.68 -2.59 2.17
N VAL A 233 6.50 -2.59 1.13
CA VAL A 233 6.86 -3.80 0.40
C VAL A 233 7.64 -4.75 1.30
N LYS A 234 7.24 -6.02 1.32
CA LYS A 234 7.94 -7.10 2.00
C LYS A 234 8.23 -8.22 1.02
N LEU A 235 9.44 -8.73 1.01
CA LEU A 235 9.87 -9.79 0.12
C LEU A 235 10.20 -11.05 0.90
N PRO A 236 9.79 -12.24 0.43
CA PRO A 236 10.16 -13.49 1.09
C PRO A 236 11.66 -13.74 0.98
N ARG A 237 12.28 -14.30 2.01
CA ARG A 237 13.67 -14.75 1.96
C ARG A 237 13.82 -15.85 0.90
N GLY A 238 14.98 -15.88 0.24
CA GLY A 238 15.29 -16.76 -0.88
C GLY A 238 15.04 -16.13 -2.24
N ILE A 239 14.22 -15.06 -2.33
CA ILE A 239 13.96 -14.37 -3.60
C ILE A 239 15.20 -13.62 -4.12
N GLU A 240 16.14 -13.34 -3.26
CA GLU A 240 17.42 -12.69 -3.60
C GLU A 240 18.26 -13.51 -4.58
N THR A 241 18.07 -14.82 -4.61
CA THR A 241 18.78 -15.74 -5.51
C THR A 241 18.18 -15.81 -6.92
N PHE A 242 16.97 -15.24 -7.12
CA PHE A 242 16.34 -15.22 -8.42
C PHE A 242 17.09 -14.28 -9.38
N GLU A 243 17.52 -14.82 -10.52
CA GLU A 243 18.33 -14.11 -11.52
C GLU A 243 17.49 -13.44 -12.61
N GLY A 244 16.22 -13.84 -12.76
CA GLY A 244 15.29 -13.27 -13.73
C GLY A 244 14.83 -11.85 -13.36
N HIS A 245 14.17 -11.19 -14.31
CA HIS A 245 13.54 -9.90 -14.05
C HIS A 245 12.45 -10.03 -12.99
N MET A 246 12.45 -9.13 -12.03
CA MET A 246 11.56 -9.19 -10.89
C MET A 246 11.12 -7.79 -10.45
N PHE A 247 9.83 -7.67 -10.12
CA PHE A 247 9.26 -6.49 -9.48
C PHE A 247 8.14 -6.88 -8.51
N HIS A 248 7.85 -6.00 -7.59
CA HIS A 248 6.71 -6.16 -6.67
C HIS A 248 5.44 -5.60 -7.31
N THR A 249 4.30 -6.25 -7.13
CA THR A 249 3.03 -5.83 -7.75
C THR A 249 2.63 -4.39 -7.40
N ALA A 250 2.90 -3.93 -6.17
CA ALA A 250 2.69 -2.52 -5.76
C ALA A 250 3.72 -1.54 -6.39
N ARG A 251 4.63 -2.02 -7.21
CA ARG A 251 5.61 -1.26 -8.00
C ARG A 251 5.66 -1.88 -9.38
N TRP A 252 4.49 -1.95 -10.05
CA TRP A 252 4.35 -2.59 -11.34
C TRP A 252 5.26 -1.96 -12.38
N ASP A 253 6.00 -2.80 -13.09
CA ASP A 253 6.97 -2.38 -14.09
C ASP A 253 6.36 -2.42 -15.49
N TYR A 254 5.68 -1.35 -15.88
CA TYR A 254 5.09 -1.21 -17.21
C TYR A 254 6.16 -1.03 -18.31
N GLU A 255 7.33 -0.53 -17.97
CA GLU A 255 8.42 -0.47 -18.92
C GLU A 255 8.84 -1.87 -19.36
N TYR A 256 8.88 -2.83 -18.42
CA TYR A 256 9.20 -4.22 -18.74
C TYR A 256 8.02 -4.97 -19.36
N THR A 257 6.81 -4.83 -18.83
CA THR A 257 5.64 -5.61 -19.27
C THR A 257 4.96 -5.06 -20.52
N GLY A 258 5.12 -3.77 -20.79
CA GLY A 258 4.29 -3.02 -21.73
C GLY A 258 2.95 -2.63 -21.13
N GLY A 259 2.20 -1.79 -21.86
CA GLY A 259 0.91 -1.27 -21.45
C GLY A 259 0.97 -0.17 -20.39
N SER A 260 -0.18 0.11 -19.79
CA SER A 260 -0.36 1.04 -18.66
C SER A 260 -1.44 0.51 -17.71
N GLN A 261 -1.75 1.23 -16.65
CA GLN A 261 -2.86 0.88 -15.77
C GLN A 261 -4.20 0.98 -16.50
N GLU A 262 -4.34 1.98 -17.36
CA GLU A 262 -5.54 2.31 -18.13
C GLU A 262 -5.73 1.36 -19.32
N ASP A 263 -4.62 0.96 -19.97
CA ASP A 263 -4.59 0.01 -21.08
C ASP A 263 -3.54 -1.07 -20.83
N PRO A 264 -3.91 -2.15 -20.14
CA PRO A 264 -2.96 -3.17 -19.68
C PRO A 264 -2.56 -4.17 -20.79
N GLN A 265 -2.18 -3.67 -21.97
CA GLN A 265 -1.69 -4.47 -23.10
C GLN A 265 -0.24 -4.91 -22.85
N MET A 266 -0.05 -5.93 -22.04
CA MET A 266 1.28 -6.42 -21.62
C MET A 266 1.97 -7.23 -22.72
N THR A 267 2.05 -6.67 -23.93
CA THR A 267 2.52 -7.36 -25.14
C THR A 267 3.97 -7.81 -25.07
N ARG A 268 4.78 -7.20 -24.20
CA ARG A 268 6.19 -7.59 -23.99
C ARG A 268 6.36 -8.89 -23.19
N LEU A 269 5.25 -9.50 -22.75
CA LEU A 269 5.24 -10.78 -22.03
C LEU A 269 4.97 -11.99 -22.93
N ALA A 270 4.69 -11.80 -24.21
CA ALA A 270 4.22 -12.87 -25.11
C ALA A 270 5.19 -14.07 -25.23
N ASP A 271 6.48 -13.85 -25.05
CA ASP A 271 7.52 -14.88 -25.06
C ASP A 271 7.99 -15.34 -23.68
N LYS A 272 7.39 -14.81 -22.62
CA LYS A 272 7.86 -14.98 -21.23
C LYS A 272 6.97 -15.89 -20.41
N ARG A 273 7.61 -16.74 -19.62
CA ARG A 273 6.95 -17.46 -18.51
C ARG A 273 6.99 -16.57 -17.28
N VAL A 274 5.82 -16.30 -16.74
CA VAL A 274 5.66 -15.40 -15.58
C VAL A 274 5.20 -16.20 -14.37
N ALA A 275 5.81 -15.94 -13.21
CA ALA A 275 5.41 -16.50 -11.94
C ALA A 275 4.93 -15.38 -10.99
N ILE A 276 3.88 -15.64 -10.23
CA ILE A 276 3.38 -14.79 -9.16
C ILE A 276 3.59 -15.50 -7.82
N LEU A 277 4.21 -14.80 -6.89
CA LEU A 277 4.36 -15.25 -5.50
C LEU A 277 3.29 -14.57 -4.65
N GLY A 278 2.37 -15.38 -4.13
CA GLY A 278 1.24 -14.93 -3.31
C GLY A 278 -0.11 -15.33 -3.89
N THR A 279 -1.12 -15.42 -3.02
CA THR A 279 -2.49 -15.85 -3.33
C THR A 279 -3.55 -14.89 -2.78
N GLY A 280 -3.15 -13.68 -2.40
CA GLY A 280 -4.06 -12.65 -1.89
C GLY A 280 -4.84 -11.93 -2.99
N ALA A 281 -5.58 -10.89 -2.61
CA ALA A 281 -6.44 -10.11 -3.50
C ALA A 281 -5.72 -9.62 -4.77
N THR A 282 -4.46 -9.20 -4.65
CA THR A 282 -3.64 -8.79 -5.79
C THR A 282 -3.46 -9.91 -6.80
N ALA A 283 -3.10 -11.12 -6.37
CA ALA A 283 -2.88 -12.25 -7.27
C ALA A 283 -4.16 -12.66 -7.98
N ILE A 284 -5.29 -12.67 -7.28
CA ILE A 284 -6.61 -12.99 -7.86
C ILE A 284 -6.94 -12.03 -9.03
N GLN A 285 -6.57 -10.77 -8.93
CA GLN A 285 -6.83 -9.75 -9.95
C GLN A 285 -5.79 -9.77 -11.08
N VAL A 286 -4.52 -9.97 -10.75
CA VAL A 286 -3.39 -9.90 -11.71
C VAL A 286 -3.30 -11.15 -12.58
N VAL A 287 -3.46 -12.36 -12.01
CA VAL A 287 -3.27 -13.62 -12.74
C VAL A 287 -4.15 -13.72 -13.98
N PRO A 288 -5.47 -13.40 -13.93
CA PRO A 288 -6.30 -13.42 -15.13
C PRO A 288 -5.86 -12.43 -16.21
N GLN A 289 -5.24 -11.33 -15.83
CA GLN A 289 -4.69 -10.37 -16.79
C GLN A 289 -3.41 -10.90 -17.43
N LEU A 290 -2.49 -11.45 -16.64
CA LEU A 290 -1.26 -12.05 -17.13
C LEU A 290 -1.51 -13.22 -18.09
N ALA A 291 -2.51 -14.05 -17.80
CA ALA A 291 -2.88 -15.21 -18.65
C ALA A 291 -3.31 -14.83 -20.07
N LYS A 292 -3.64 -13.57 -20.32
CA LYS A 292 -3.98 -13.07 -21.68
C LYS A 292 -2.73 -12.78 -22.53
N PHE A 293 -1.59 -12.53 -21.90
CA PHE A 293 -0.39 -11.99 -22.58
C PHE A 293 0.87 -12.82 -22.36
N ALA A 294 1.01 -13.51 -21.25
CA ALA A 294 2.17 -14.33 -20.95
C ALA A 294 2.04 -15.74 -21.55
N LYS A 295 3.21 -16.39 -21.78
CA LYS A 295 3.30 -17.75 -22.32
C LYS A 295 3.03 -18.80 -21.26
#